data_f69ec0ac6d049c4805e662e152bf3fb3
#
_entry.id   f69ec0ac6d049c4805e662e152bf3fb3
#
_cell.length_a   1.000
_cell.length_b   1.000
_cell.length_c   1.000
_cell.angle_alpha   90.00
_cell.angle_beta   90.00
_cell.angle_gamma   90.00
#
_symmetry.space_group_name_H-M   'P 1'
#
loop_
_entity.id
_entity.type
_entity.pdbx_description
1 polymer ?
#
loop_
_entity_poly.entity_id
_entity_poly.type
_entity_poly.pdbx_seq_one_letter_code
_entity_poly.pdbx_strand_id
1 'polypeptide(L)'
;MAFFSRENAAKQALSQSILAVVTIDENNNITFYNDAASQLWGYAPSEVLGKNIKMLVPREHQSNHDSYVNTHRNTNVNKIVGSSREVELETKSGQRIWVQLALSQVIVGGKKHHTEFVRDVTEEREA
;
A
#
# COMPACT_ATOMS: atom_id res chain seq x y z
N MET A 1 -26.91 -17.91 -10.92
CA MET A 1 -26.37 -16.58 -11.16
C MET A 1 -25.68 -16.07 -9.93
N ALA A 2 -24.47 -15.62 -10.09
CA ALA A 2 -23.74 -15.07 -8.98
C ALA A 2 -24.19 -13.64 -8.69
N PHE A 3 -24.59 -13.40 -7.47
CA PHE A 3 -24.88 -12.05 -7.00
C PHE A 3 -23.66 -11.52 -6.28
N PHE A 4 -23.07 -10.48 -6.82
CA PHE A 4 -21.96 -9.82 -6.15
C PHE A 4 -22.51 -8.73 -5.26
N SER A 5 -22.18 -8.78 -3.99
CA SER A 5 -22.42 -7.64 -3.11
C SER A 5 -21.55 -6.48 -3.59
N ARG A 6 -21.88 -5.26 -3.16
CA ARG A 6 -21.05 -4.09 -3.47
C ARG A 6 -19.61 -4.28 -3.00
N GLU A 7 -19.43 -4.96 -1.87
CA GLU A 7 -18.11 -5.27 -1.34
C GLU A 7 -17.34 -6.18 -2.26
N ASN A 8 -17.98 -7.24 -2.80
CA ASN A 8 -17.33 -8.16 -3.72
C ASN A 8 -16.95 -7.47 -5.02
N ALA A 9 -17.80 -6.59 -5.55
CA ALA A 9 -17.52 -5.85 -6.76
C ALA A 9 -16.33 -4.91 -6.57
N ALA A 10 -16.30 -4.16 -5.46
CA ALA A 10 -15.21 -3.26 -5.15
C ALA A 10 -13.90 -4.04 -4.98
N LYS A 11 -13.94 -5.15 -4.26
CA LYS A 11 -12.75 -5.99 -4.04
C LYS A 11 -12.23 -6.56 -5.36
N GLN A 12 -13.13 -7.00 -6.25
CA GLN A 12 -12.72 -7.48 -7.56
C GLN A 12 -12.08 -6.38 -8.40
N ALA A 13 -12.65 -5.17 -8.38
CA ALA A 13 -12.09 -4.04 -9.10
C ALA A 13 -10.68 -3.71 -8.63
N LEU A 14 -10.45 -3.70 -7.32
CA LEU A 14 -9.12 -3.46 -6.74
C LEU A 14 -8.15 -4.59 -7.09
N SER A 15 -8.62 -5.83 -7.05
CA SER A 15 -7.77 -6.98 -7.37
C SER A 15 -7.31 -6.98 -8.83
N GLN A 16 -8.12 -6.42 -9.73
CA GLN A 16 -7.84 -6.37 -11.17
C GLN A 16 -7.22 -5.05 -11.59
N SER A 17 -6.99 -4.12 -10.65
CA SER A 17 -6.40 -2.81 -10.95
C SER A 17 -5.00 -2.97 -11.53
N ILE A 18 -4.66 -2.11 -12.51
CA ILE A 18 -3.29 -2.02 -13.02
C ILE A 18 -2.36 -1.32 -12.03
N LEU A 19 -2.93 -0.56 -11.10
CA LEU A 19 -2.16 0.04 -10.01
C LEU A 19 -1.94 -0.98 -8.91
N ALA A 20 -0.76 -0.97 -8.32
CA ALA A 20 -0.51 -1.74 -7.11
C ALA A 20 -1.34 -1.16 -5.97
N VAL A 21 -2.06 -2.02 -5.25
CA VAL A 21 -2.92 -1.61 -4.15
C VAL A 21 -2.56 -2.45 -2.92
N VAL A 22 -2.27 -1.77 -1.82
CA VAL A 22 -1.95 -2.40 -0.54
C VAL A 22 -2.79 -1.73 0.54
N THR A 23 -3.49 -2.53 1.34
CA THR A 23 -4.25 -2.02 2.49
C THR A 23 -3.63 -2.53 3.79
N ILE A 24 -3.55 -1.64 4.77
CA ILE A 24 -3.07 -1.99 6.11
C ILE A 24 -4.15 -1.67 7.15
N ASP A 25 -4.14 -2.44 8.23
CA ASP A 25 -5.05 -2.25 9.36
C ASP A 25 -4.49 -1.24 10.37
N GLU A 26 -5.14 -1.10 11.51
CA GLU A 26 -4.74 -0.17 12.57
C GLU A 26 -3.39 -0.53 13.21
N ASN A 27 -2.91 -1.74 12.99
CA ASN A 27 -1.63 -2.21 13.51
C ASN A 27 -0.54 -2.22 12.43
N ASN A 28 -0.84 -1.63 11.27
CA ASN A 28 0.07 -1.54 10.12
C ASN A 28 0.37 -2.90 9.49
N ASN A 29 -0.50 -3.88 9.70
CA ASN A 29 -0.39 -5.19 9.08
C ASN A 29 -1.13 -5.20 7.75
N ILE A 30 -0.55 -5.85 6.76
CA ILE A 30 -1.09 -5.91 5.41
C ILE A 30 -2.33 -6.81 5.40
N THR A 31 -3.46 -6.26 4.98
CA THR A 31 -4.73 -6.98 4.88
C THR A 31 -5.19 -7.20 3.45
N PHE A 32 -4.64 -6.44 2.50
CA PHE A 32 -4.97 -6.58 1.08
C PHE A 32 -3.73 -6.25 0.24
N TYR A 33 -3.52 -7.01 -0.83
CA TYR A 33 -2.33 -6.90 -1.67
C TYR A 33 -2.70 -7.52 -3.02
N ASN A 34 -2.83 -6.68 -4.06
CA ASN A 34 -3.33 -7.16 -5.34
C ASN A 34 -2.22 -7.70 -6.25
N ASP A 35 -2.60 -8.22 -7.40
CA ASP A 35 -1.66 -8.82 -8.35
C ASP A 35 -0.63 -7.81 -8.85
N ALA A 36 -1.04 -6.56 -9.10
CA ALA A 36 -0.11 -5.52 -9.51
C ALA A 36 0.94 -5.25 -8.45
N ALA A 37 0.55 -5.29 -7.15
CA ALA A 37 1.49 -5.16 -6.04
C ALA A 37 2.48 -6.33 -6.02
N SER A 38 1.99 -7.54 -6.26
CA SER A 38 2.83 -8.73 -6.32
C SER A 38 3.88 -8.60 -7.44
N GLN A 39 3.47 -8.13 -8.60
CA GLN A 39 4.39 -7.91 -9.72
C GLN A 39 5.39 -6.80 -9.43
N LEU A 40 4.94 -5.73 -8.76
CA LEU A 40 5.78 -4.57 -8.48
C LEU A 40 6.88 -4.91 -7.48
N TRP A 41 6.53 -5.49 -6.33
CA TRP A 41 7.48 -5.82 -5.28
C TRP A 41 8.17 -7.16 -5.46
N GLY A 42 7.54 -8.09 -6.15
CA GLY A 42 8.08 -9.43 -6.34
C GLY A 42 7.73 -10.41 -5.23
N TYR A 43 6.96 -9.99 -4.23
CA TYR A 43 6.45 -10.90 -3.19
C TYR A 43 5.12 -11.48 -3.62
N ALA A 44 4.90 -12.77 -3.32
CA ALA A 44 3.58 -13.36 -3.45
C ALA A 44 2.69 -12.87 -2.29
N PRO A 45 1.35 -12.81 -2.48
CA PRO A 45 0.46 -12.38 -1.39
C PRO A 45 0.66 -13.17 -0.09
N SER A 46 0.91 -14.48 -0.18
CA SER A 46 1.14 -15.32 1.00
C SER A 46 2.38 -14.92 1.80
N GLU A 47 3.32 -14.23 1.18
CA GLU A 47 4.54 -13.78 1.85
C GLU A 47 4.32 -12.49 2.65
N VAL A 48 3.28 -11.72 2.33
CA VAL A 48 3.09 -10.38 2.92
C VAL A 48 1.81 -10.24 3.75
N LEU A 49 0.75 -10.96 3.42
CA LEU A 49 -0.52 -10.83 4.14
C LEU A 49 -0.34 -11.16 5.62
N GLY A 50 -0.87 -10.28 6.47
CA GLY A 50 -0.74 -10.40 7.93
C GLY A 50 0.56 -9.88 8.50
N LYS A 51 1.50 -9.45 7.66
CA LYS A 51 2.80 -8.94 8.10
C LYS A 51 2.82 -7.42 8.06
N ASN A 52 3.73 -6.83 8.84
CA ASN A 52 3.85 -5.37 8.92
C ASN A 52 4.31 -4.79 7.58
N ILE A 53 3.68 -3.66 7.20
CA ILE A 53 3.96 -2.96 5.93
C ILE A 53 5.44 -2.56 5.79
N LYS A 54 6.17 -2.42 6.90
CA LYS A 54 7.57 -1.99 6.85
C LYS A 54 8.44 -2.90 5.99
N MET A 55 8.05 -4.16 5.79
CA MET A 55 8.79 -5.07 4.93
C MET A 55 8.84 -4.62 3.46
N LEU A 56 7.90 -3.75 3.06
CA LEU A 56 7.79 -3.25 1.69
C LEU A 56 8.52 -1.93 1.47
N VAL A 57 9.12 -1.34 2.51
CA VAL A 57 9.89 -0.10 2.39
C VAL A 57 11.38 -0.41 2.38
N PRO A 58 12.24 0.52 1.86
CA PRO A 58 13.68 0.33 1.90
C PRO A 58 14.20 0.08 3.32
N ARG A 59 15.24 -0.75 3.45
CA ARG A 59 15.75 -1.18 4.76
C ARG A 59 16.10 -0.02 5.67
N GLU A 60 16.69 1.04 5.14
CA GLU A 60 17.09 2.20 5.92
C GLU A 60 15.92 2.98 6.52
N HIS A 61 14.70 2.74 6.05
CA HIS A 61 13.50 3.42 6.53
C HIS A 61 12.59 2.54 7.37
N GLN A 62 12.87 1.23 7.48
CA GLN A 62 11.95 0.30 8.14
C GLN A 62 11.76 0.62 9.63
N SER A 63 12.80 1.03 10.32
CA SER A 63 12.74 1.32 11.75
C SER A 63 11.85 2.53 12.10
N ASN A 64 11.65 3.44 11.14
CA ASN A 64 10.90 4.68 11.37
C ASN A 64 9.49 4.64 10.79
N HIS A 65 9.16 3.62 9.97
CA HIS A 65 7.92 3.60 9.21
C HIS A 65 6.68 3.53 10.12
N ASP A 66 6.69 2.66 11.12
CA ASP A 66 5.56 2.53 12.04
C ASP A 66 5.29 3.83 12.79
N SER A 67 6.35 4.49 13.25
CA SER A 67 6.23 5.77 13.96
C SER A 67 5.60 6.83 13.05
N TYR A 68 6.03 6.89 11.80
CA TYR A 68 5.50 7.85 10.83
C TYR A 68 4.00 7.62 10.57
N VAL A 69 3.61 6.36 10.29
CA VAL A 69 2.21 6.02 10.03
C VAL A 69 1.35 6.27 11.27
N ASN A 70 1.85 5.90 12.44
CA ASN A 70 1.10 6.08 13.69
C ASN A 70 0.91 7.56 14.03
N THR A 71 1.90 8.41 13.75
CA THR A 71 1.76 9.84 13.95
C THR A 71 0.61 10.40 13.11
N HIS A 72 0.54 10.05 11.84
CA HIS A 72 -0.55 10.49 10.98
C HIS A 72 -1.90 9.97 11.43
N ARG A 73 -1.96 8.70 11.85
CA ARG A 73 -3.19 8.08 12.32
C ARG A 73 -3.70 8.75 13.60
N ASN A 74 -2.81 9.00 14.54
CA ASN A 74 -3.18 9.52 15.86
C ASN A 74 -3.50 11.00 15.86
N THR A 75 -2.81 11.79 15.05
CA THR A 75 -3.04 13.23 14.97
C THR A 75 -4.21 13.60 14.08
N ASN A 76 -4.72 12.63 13.33
CA ASN A 76 -5.78 12.87 12.35
C ASN A 76 -5.40 13.95 11.33
N VAL A 77 -4.12 14.08 11.05
CA VAL A 77 -3.62 15.04 10.08
C VAL A 77 -3.65 14.40 8.69
N ASN A 78 -4.45 14.97 7.80
CA ASN A 78 -4.64 14.44 6.45
C ASN A 78 -3.62 15.01 5.45
N LYS A 79 -2.39 15.25 5.90
CA LYS A 79 -1.36 15.82 5.03
C LYS A 79 -0.97 14.90 3.88
N ILE A 80 -1.09 13.59 4.10
CA ILE A 80 -0.74 12.59 3.08
C ILE A 80 -1.99 12.03 2.42
N VAL A 81 -3.06 11.85 3.20
CA VAL A 81 -4.33 11.32 2.69
C VAL A 81 -4.87 12.26 1.61
N GLY A 82 -5.16 11.71 0.43
CA GLY A 82 -5.67 12.47 -0.70
C GLY A 82 -4.59 13.18 -1.50
N SER A 83 -3.33 13.10 -1.11
CA SER A 83 -2.20 13.64 -1.86
C SER A 83 -1.34 12.51 -2.39
N SER A 84 -0.51 12.83 -3.39
CA SER A 84 0.45 11.87 -3.91
C SER A 84 1.86 12.40 -3.76
N ARG A 85 2.82 11.50 -3.65
CA ARG A 85 4.23 11.86 -3.59
C ARG A 85 5.06 10.76 -4.23
N GLU A 86 6.26 11.12 -4.65
CA GLU A 86 7.19 10.15 -5.21
C GLU A 86 8.17 9.72 -4.14
N VAL A 87 8.33 8.41 -4.01
CA VAL A 87 9.25 7.81 -3.05
C VAL A 87 9.97 6.64 -3.72
N GLU A 88 11.10 6.27 -3.15
CA GLU A 88 11.83 5.10 -3.59
C GLU A 88 11.38 3.89 -2.77
N LEU A 89 11.23 2.73 -3.42
CA LEU A 89 10.99 1.49 -2.72
C LEU A 89 11.97 0.42 -3.16
N GLU A 90 12.06 -0.66 -2.40
CA GLU A 90 12.96 -1.77 -2.66
C GLU A 90 12.14 -3.03 -2.89
N THR A 91 12.41 -3.71 -4.01
CA THR A 91 11.75 -4.96 -4.35
C THR A 91 12.35 -6.13 -3.58
N LYS A 92 11.71 -7.30 -3.65
CA LYS A 92 12.22 -8.52 -3.01
C LYS A 92 13.64 -8.87 -3.48
N SER A 93 13.95 -8.60 -4.75
CA SER A 93 15.27 -8.86 -5.31
C SER A 93 16.33 -7.81 -4.91
N GLY A 94 15.94 -6.77 -4.21
CA GLY A 94 16.84 -5.68 -3.81
C GLY A 94 16.91 -4.53 -4.79
N GLN A 95 16.14 -4.56 -5.87
CA GLN A 95 16.11 -3.49 -6.84
C GLN A 95 15.41 -2.27 -6.26
N ARG A 96 15.98 -1.08 -6.48
CA ARG A 96 15.35 0.19 -6.10
C ARG A 96 14.58 0.74 -7.28
N ILE A 97 13.33 1.12 -7.02
CA ILE A 97 12.47 1.73 -8.04
C ILE A 97 11.80 2.97 -7.46
N TRP A 98 11.44 3.90 -8.35
CA TRP A 98 10.71 5.10 -7.98
C TRP A 98 9.23 4.90 -8.23
N VAL A 99 8.41 5.26 -7.26
CA VAL A 99 6.96 5.10 -7.35
C VAL A 99 6.26 6.39 -6.94
N GLN A 100 5.08 6.60 -7.51
CA GLN A 100 4.14 7.60 -7.04
C GLN A 100 3.18 6.90 -6.08
N LEU A 101 3.10 7.42 -4.87
CA LEU A 101 2.31 6.84 -3.80
C LEU A 101 1.17 7.78 -3.44
N ALA A 102 -0.06 7.27 -3.48
CA ALA A 102 -1.23 7.97 -2.99
C ALA A 102 -1.84 7.16 -1.84
N LEU A 103 -2.25 7.86 -0.79
CA LEU A 103 -2.77 7.22 0.42
C LEU A 103 -4.21 7.65 0.65
N SER A 104 -5.08 6.69 0.96
CA SER A 104 -6.43 6.99 1.41
C SER A 104 -6.68 6.33 2.77
N GLN A 105 -7.61 6.91 3.53
CA GLN A 105 -7.96 6.42 4.86
C GLN A 105 -9.39 5.92 4.84
N VAL A 106 -9.61 4.76 5.48
CA VAL A 106 -10.93 4.15 5.60
C VAL A 106 -11.16 3.82 7.07
N ILE A 107 -12.36 4.06 7.57
CA ILE A 107 -12.75 3.68 8.92
C ILE A 107 -13.50 2.35 8.86
N VAL A 108 -12.99 1.35 9.56
CA VAL A 108 -13.60 0.01 9.64
C VAL A 108 -13.80 -0.35 11.10
N GLY A 109 -15.05 -0.47 11.54
CA GLY A 109 -15.35 -0.78 12.92
C GLY A 109 -14.78 0.23 13.92
N GLY A 110 -14.74 1.51 13.54
CA GLY A 110 -14.17 2.58 14.37
C GLY A 110 -12.65 2.68 14.32
N LYS A 111 -11.99 1.84 13.54
CA LYS A 111 -10.53 1.80 13.44
C LYS A 111 -10.07 2.32 12.10
N LYS A 112 -8.95 3.05 12.10
CA LYS A 112 -8.40 3.66 10.89
C LYS A 112 -7.53 2.67 10.13
N HIS A 113 -7.95 2.36 8.90
CA HIS A 113 -7.20 1.56 7.96
C HIS A 113 -6.72 2.47 6.83
N HIS A 114 -5.64 2.11 6.17
CA HIS A 114 -5.08 2.90 5.07
C HIS A 114 -4.91 2.03 3.85
N THR A 115 -5.22 2.60 2.68
CA THR A 115 -4.98 1.96 1.40
C THR A 115 -3.98 2.79 0.61
N GLU A 116 -2.93 2.14 0.14
CA GLU A 116 -1.90 2.76 -0.68
C GLU A 116 -2.11 2.36 -2.13
N PHE A 117 -2.09 3.35 -3.02
CA PHE A 117 -2.12 3.16 -4.47
C PHE A 117 -0.74 3.54 -4.98
N VAL A 118 -0.07 2.61 -5.67
CA VAL A 118 1.34 2.75 -6.01
C VAL A 118 1.52 2.55 -7.52
N ARG A 119 2.17 3.53 -8.16
CA ARG A 119 2.47 3.50 -9.58
C ARG A 119 3.98 3.62 -9.79
N ASP A 120 4.57 2.73 -10.57
CA ASP A 120 5.98 2.79 -10.92
C ASP A 120 6.22 3.97 -11.86
N VAL A 121 7.11 4.87 -11.47
CA VAL A 121 7.47 6.06 -12.26
C VAL A 121 8.96 6.10 -12.58
N THR A 122 9.66 4.98 -12.42
CA THR A 122 11.11 4.91 -12.67
C THR A 122 11.46 5.39 -14.07
N GLU A 123 10.74 4.90 -15.06
CA GLU A 123 10.97 5.24 -16.46
C GLU A 123 10.77 6.74 -16.71
N GLU A 124 9.73 7.32 -16.11
CA GLU A 124 9.44 8.75 -16.24
C GLU A 124 10.54 9.61 -15.62
N ARG A 125 11.11 9.17 -14.51
CA ARG A 125 12.18 9.91 -13.83
C ARG A 125 13.51 9.84 -14.58
N GLU A 126 13.74 8.77 -15.31
CA GLU A 126 14.96 8.56 -16.08
C GLU A 126 14.91 9.22 -17.47
N ALA A 127 13.73 9.60 -17.91
CA ALA A 127 13.51 10.23 -19.22
C ALA A 127 14.09 11.65 -19.29
#